data_cb66ac83c3781e53d2f7e90f6642c622
#
_entry.id   cb66ac83c3781e53d2f7e90f6642c622
#
_cell.length_a   1.000
_cell.length_b   1.000
_cell.length_c   1.000
_cell.angle_alpha   90.00
_cell.angle_beta   90.00
_cell.angle_gamma   90.00
#
_symmetry.space_group_name_H-M   'P 1'
#
loop_
_entity.id
_entity.type
_entity.pdbx_description
1 polymer ?
#
loop_
_entity_poly.entity_id
_entity_poly.type
_entity_poly.pdbx_seq_one_letter_code
_entity_poly.pdbx_strand_id
1 'polypeptide(L)'
;MDADQIAKLKKISQQLRKSVISELSAAGSGHSAGCLGFADVMAVLYFHAMQLDPENPNWEDRDIFVMSNGHYAPLLYATLAERGFFDKKELANLRKFGSKLQGHPERGSLAGIETTSGPLGCGLSQAAGMAYSLQYLGGNSERFVYCSLGDGELDEGNIWEAAMFAKKYNLANLIAIVDRNNIQIGGDTEKVMPLGDLADKWRSFGWDAQEIDGHDHSAIIRAIDKAKKSRQPSVIIAHTIPGRGVDFMEYDYRWHGKSPNVEEAERALSQLSEGGGE
;
A
#
# COMPACT_ATOMS: atom_id res chain seq x y z
N MET A 1 2.87 -6.94 22.62
CA MET A 1 3.03 -5.71 21.82
C MET A 1 2.81 -4.52 22.74
N ASP A 2 3.66 -3.49 22.62
CA ASP A 2 3.61 -2.31 23.49
C ASP A 2 2.46 -1.39 23.04
N ALA A 3 1.60 -0.96 23.97
CA ALA A 3 0.46 -0.07 23.70
C ALA A 3 0.93 1.29 23.15
N ASP A 4 2.08 1.77 23.62
CA ASP A 4 2.67 3.03 23.16
C ASP A 4 3.10 2.97 21.69
N GLN A 5 3.59 1.81 21.23
CA GLN A 5 3.94 1.59 19.83
C GLN A 5 2.69 1.63 18.92
N ILE A 6 1.60 0.99 19.34
CA ILE A 6 0.33 1.03 18.59
C ILE A 6 -0.21 2.46 18.53
N ALA A 7 -0.18 3.20 19.65
CA ALA A 7 -0.61 4.59 19.68
C ALA A 7 0.23 5.48 18.74
N LYS A 8 1.54 5.24 18.65
CA LYS A 8 2.42 5.93 17.72
C LYS A 8 2.06 5.63 16.26
N LEU A 9 1.82 4.36 15.91
CA LEU A 9 1.43 3.96 14.57
C LEU A 9 0.09 4.55 14.16
N LYS A 10 -0.91 4.59 15.06
CA LYS A 10 -2.20 5.25 14.83
C LYS A 10 -2.02 6.74 14.49
N LYS A 11 -1.16 7.46 15.23
CA LYS A 11 -0.85 8.87 14.94
C LYS A 11 -0.19 9.05 13.58
N ILE A 12 0.72 8.14 13.20
CA ILE A 12 1.35 8.16 11.88
C ILE A 12 0.30 7.96 10.79
N SER A 13 -0.56 6.93 10.90
CA SER A 13 -1.64 6.69 9.93
C SER A 13 -2.52 7.91 9.73
N GLN A 14 -2.87 8.59 10.83
CA GLN A 14 -3.66 9.81 10.78
C GLN A 14 -2.91 10.95 10.06
N GLN A 15 -1.60 11.10 10.32
CA GLN A 15 -0.78 12.08 9.64
C GLN A 15 -0.66 11.80 8.14
N LEU A 16 -0.53 10.52 7.75
CA LEU A 16 -0.52 10.11 6.34
C LEU A 16 -1.84 10.49 5.64
N ARG A 17 -3.00 10.23 6.27
CA ARG A 17 -4.31 10.64 5.73
C ARG A 17 -4.39 12.15 5.52
N LYS A 18 -3.94 12.96 6.48
CA LYS A 18 -3.92 14.42 6.35
C LYS A 18 -3.02 14.88 5.20
N SER A 19 -1.85 14.29 5.05
CA SER A 19 -0.93 14.59 3.95
C SER A 19 -1.57 14.27 2.60
N VAL A 20 -2.19 13.09 2.46
CA VAL A 20 -2.92 12.67 1.25
C VAL A 20 -4.02 13.66 0.87
N ILE A 21 -4.85 14.10 1.81
CA ILE A 21 -5.91 15.09 1.54
C ILE A 21 -5.31 16.42 1.07
N SER A 22 -4.26 16.89 1.75
CA SER A 22 -3.63 18.17 1.43
C SER A 22 -2.98 18.18 0.06
N GLU A 23 -2.20 17.14 -0.27
CA GLU A 23 -1.52 17.05 -1.57
C GLU A 23 -2.47 16.81 -2.73
N LEU A 24 -3.54 16.01 -2.54
CA LEU A 24 -4.56 15.79 -3.56
C LEU A 24 -5.39 17.05 -3.85
N SER A 25 -5.74 17.81 -2.81
CA SER A 25 -6.42 19.10 -2.97
C SER A 25 -5.54 20.10 -3.74
N ALA A 26 -4.23 20.18 -3.40
CA ALA A 26 -3.28 21.04 -4.09
C ALA A 26 -3.06 20.63 -5.56
N ALA A 27 -3.12 19.33 -5.86
CA ALA A 27 -2.96 18.80 -7.21
C ALA A 27 -4.24 18.91 -8.07
N GLY A 28 -5.41 18.98 -7.45
CA GLY A 28 -6.71 19.01 -8.13
C GLY A 28 -7.06 17.72 -8.89
N SER A 29 -6.30 16.65 -8.70
CA SER A 29 -6.52 15.34 -9.34
C SER A 29 -5.82 14.22 -8.59
N GLY A 30 -6.36 12.99 -8.67
CA GLY A 30 -5.78 11.80 -8.07
C GLY A 30 -6.83 10.91 -7.39
N HIS A 31 -6.38 9.98 -6.56
CA HIS A 31 -7.19 8.93 -5.94
C HIS A 31 -7.15 9.09 -4.42
N SER A 32 -8.30 9.33 -3.79
CA SER A 32 -8.34 9.59 -2.34
C SER A 32 -8.79 8.39 -1.53
N ALA A 33 -9.89 7.72 -1.88
CA ALA A 33 -10.52 6.75 -0.99
C ALA A 33 -9.62 5.58 -0.60
N GLY A 34 -8.96 4.95 -1.57
CA GLY A 34 -8.04 3.84 -1.30
C GLY A 34 -6.80 4.29 -0.52
N CYS A 35 -6.25 5.48 -0.83
CA CYS A 35 -5.13 6.03 -0.08
C CYS A 35 -5.47 6.22 1.41
N LEU A 36 -6.67 6.72 1.72
CA LEU A 36 -7.11 6.90 3.10
C LEU A 36 -7.34 5.54 3.80
N GLY A 37 -7.91 4.57 3.09
CA GLY A 37 -8.15 3.22 3.61
C GLY A 37 -6.86 2.49 3.97
N PHE A 38 -5.87 2.53 3.09
CA PHE A 38 -4.64 1.75 3.21
C PHE A 38 -3.54 2.38 4.09
N ALA A 39 -3.81 3.56 4.68
CA ALA A 39 -2.83 4.30 5.47
C ALA A 39 -2.33 3.55 6.71
N ASP A 40 -3.18 2.72 7.35
CA ASP A 40 -2.79 1.94 8.54
C ASP A 40 -1.78 0.84 8.19
N VAL A 41 -1.98 0.17 7.06
CA VAL A 41 -1.05 -0.83 6.53
C VAL A 41 0.30 -0.19 6.20
N MET A 42 0.30 0.96 5.51
CA MET A 42 1.52 1.68 5.16
C MET A 42 2.28 2.18 6.40
N ALA A 43 1.56 2.64 7.44
CA ALA A 43 2.17 3.03 8.69
C ALA A 43 2.89 1.85 9.37
N VAL A 44 2.23 0.67 9.42
CA VAL A 44 2.86 -0.53 9.99
C VAL A 44 4.06 -0.97 9.16
N LEU A 45 3.94 -1.02 7.84
CA LEU A 45 5.05 -1.43 6.97
C LEU A 45 6.28 -0.54 7.17
N TYR A 46 6.16 0.76 6.98
CA TYR A 46 7.31 1.67 6.93
C TYR A 46 7.86 2.07 8.29
N PHE A 47 7.06 1.98 9.36
CA PHE A 47 7.49 2.46 10.69
C PHE A 47 7.66 1.33 11.72
N HIS A 48 7.37 0.07 11.30
CA HIS A 48 7.54 -1.08 12.21
C HIS A 48 8.12 -2.31 11.50
N ALA A 49 7.56 -2.74 10.36
CA ALA A 49 7.81 -4.07 9.82
C ALA A 49 9.04 -4.16 8.90
N MET A 50 9.25 -3.14 8.07
CA MET A 50 10.32 -3.12 7.07
C MET A 50 11.65 -2.61 7.65
N GLN A 51 12.73 -3.22 7.21
CA GLN A 51 14.09 -2.75 7.45
C GLN A 51 14.45 -1.71 6.37
N LEU A 52 14.46 -0.45 6.77
CA LEU A 52 14.71 0.70 5.88
C LEU A 52 15.54 1.77 6.59
N ASP A 53 16.44 2.39 5.84
CA ASP A 53 17.23 3.54 6.28
C ASP A 53 17.04 4.71 5.30
N PRO A 54 16.32 5.78 5.66
CA PRO A 54 16.14 6.96 4.81
C PRO A 54 17.45 7.71 4.54
N GLU A 55 18.44 7.64 5.45
CA GLU A 55 19.75 8.27 5.28
C GLU A 55 20.65 7.46 4.34
N ASN A 56 20.38 6.15 4.19
CA ASN A 56 21.04 5.27 3.25
C ASN A 56 20.00 4.49 2.40
N PRO A 57 19.26 5.16 1.52
CA PRO A 57 18.14 4.56 0.78
C PRO A 57 18.56 3.44 -0.19
N ASN A 58 19.83 3.36 -0.51
CA ASN A 58 20.41 2.31 -1.36
C ASN A 58 21.08 1.18 -0.55
N TRP A 59 20.85 1.14 0.75
CA TRP A 59 21.37 0.05 1.58
C TRP A 59 21.00 -1.32 0.99
N GLU A 60 22.00 -2.15 0.75
CA GLU A 60 21.81 -3.40 0.01
C GLU A 60 20.95 -4.42 0.77
N ASP A 61 20.99 -4.41 2.11
CA ASP A 61 20.25 -5.36 2.94
C ASP A 61 18.84 -4.86 3.36
N ARG A 62 18.37 -3.75 2.80
CA ARG A 62 17.03 -3.25 3.08
C ARG A 62 15.94 -4.14 2.47
N ASP A 63 14.77 -4.10 3.06
CA ASP A 63 13.55 -4.64 2.44
C ASP A 63 13.13 -3.81 1.22
N ILE A 64 12.31 -4.40 0.36
CA ILE A 64 11.81 -3.79 -0.87
C ILE A 64 10.29 -3.67 -0.80
N PHE A 65 9.75 -2.50 -1.18
CA PHE A 65 8.32 -2.29 -1.33
C PHE A 65 7.93 -1.96 -2.77
N VAL A 66 7.03 -2.74 -3.33
CA VAL A 66 6.46 -2.54 -4.67
C VAL A 66 4.99 -2.13 -4.53
N MET A 67 4.66 -0.93 -4.98
CA MET A 67 3.27 -0.48 -5.06
C MET A 67 2.69 -0.82 -6.44
N SER A 68 2.01 -1.98 -6.56
CA SER A 68 1.39 -2.39 -7.82
C SER A 68 0.18 -1.52 -8.17
N ASN A 69 -0.66 -1.23 -7.18
CA ASN A 69 -1.76 -0.27 -7.24
C ASN A 69 -1.23 1.18 -7.30
N GLY A 70 -0.51 1.51 -8.36
CA GLY A 70 0.26 2.75 -8.51
C GLY A 70 -0.53 4.05 -8.39
N HIS A 71 -1.85 4.00 -8.50
CA HIS A 71 -2.74 5.13 -8.22
C HIS A 71 -2.75 5.55 -6.74
N TYR A 72 -2.19 4.73 -5.83
CA TYR A 72 -1.94 5.11 -4.42
C TYR A 72 -0.62 5.90 -4.26
N ALA A 73 -0.05 6.42 -5.35
CA ALA A 73 1.13 7.29 -5.31
C ALA A 73 1.07 8.38 -4.23
N PRO A 74 -0.05 9.09 -4.00
CA PRO A 74 -0.14 10.07 -2.91
C PRO A 74 0.20 9.46 -1.54
N LEU A 75 -0.36 8.31 -1.22
CA LEU A 75 -0.06 7.63 0.05
C LEU A 75 1.41 7.18 0.14
N LEU A 76 1.99 6.70 -0.97
CA LEU A 76 3.41 6.34 -0.99
C LEU A 76 4.29 7.57 -0.74
N TYR A 77 4.01 8.68 -1.42
CA TYR A 77 4.78 9.92 -1.24
C TYR A 77 4.64 10.49 0.18
N ALA A 78 3.42 10.54 0.72
CA ALA A 78 3.18 10.92 2.10
C ALA A 78 3.99 10.04 3.08
N THR A 79 4.00 8.72 2.84
CA THR A 79 4.74 7.74 3.67
C THR A 79 6.24 7.94 3.59
N LEU A 80 6.80 8.10 2.39
CA LEU A 80 8.24 8.34 2.19
C LEU A 80 8.68 9.66 2.80
N ALA A 81 7.89 10.74 2.65
CA ALA A 81 8.17 12.04 3.26
C ALA A 81 8.10 11.97 4.80
N GLU A 82 7.07 11.30 5.36
CA GLU A 82 6.95 11.11 6.81
C GLU A 82 8.09 10.27 7.38
N ARG A 83 8.58 9.29 6.62
CA ARG A 83 9.72 8.44 6.99
C ARG A 83 11.06 9.17 6.87
N GLY A 84 11.14 10.28 6.14
CA GLY A 84 12.33 11.11 6.01
C GLY A 84 13.15 10.91 4.73
N PHE A 85 12.59 10.25 3.70
CA PHE A 85 13.29 10.09 2.42
C PHE A 85 13.41 11.41 1.62
N PHE A 86 12.50 12.36 1.84
CA PHE A 86 12.54 13.70 1.26
C PHE A 86 11.73 14.72 2.09
N ASP A 87 11.88 16.00 1.82
CA ASP A 87 11.20 17.08 2.58
C ASP A 87 9.68 17.04 2.32
N LYS A 88 8.90 17.02 3.40
CA LYS A 88 7.42 17.04 3.37
C LYS A 88 6.84 18.20 2.56
N LYS A 89 7.56 19.30 2.43
CA LYS A 89 7.13 20.47 1.62
C LYS A 89 6.97 20.13 0.15
N GLU A 90 7.71 19.12 -0.34
CA GLU A 90 7.61 18.67 -1.73
C GLU A 90 6.24 18.05 -2.06
N LEU A 91 5.49 17.54 -1.06
CA LEU A 91 4.16 16.97 -1.28
C LEU A 91 3.20 17.95 -1.99
N ALA A 92 3.35 19.26 -1.74
CA ALA A 92 2.58 20.30 -2.44
C ALA A 92 2.85 20.37 -3.95
N ASN A 93 3.86 19.65 -4.45
CA ASN A 93 4.23 19.60 -5.86
C ASN A 93 3.68 18.37 -6.59
N LEU A 94 2.80 17.56 -5.96
CA LEU A 94 2.18 16.40 -6.57
C LEU A 94 1.58 16.76 -7.96
N ARG A 95 1.93 15.98 -9.01
CA ARG A 95 1.46 16.14 -10.39
C ARG A 95 1.75 17.48 -11.06
N LYS A 96 2.54 18.37 -10.46
CA LYS A 96 2.96 19.60 -11.13
C LYS A 96 4.00 19.32 -12.19
N PHE A 97 3.99 20.11 -13.27
CA PHE A 97 4.98 19.97 -14.33
C PHE A 97 6.41 20.12 -13.79
N GLY A 98 7.28 19.17 -14.13
CA GLY A 98 8.67 19.13 -13.64
C GLY A 98 8.85 18.58 -12.23
N SER A 99 7.78 18.24 -11.51
CA SER A 99 7.86 17.59 -10.20
C SER A 99 8.31 16.15 -10.33
N LYS A 100 9.03 15.66 -9.31
CA LYS A 100 9.37 14.24 -9.14
C LYS A 100 8.19 13.40 -8.62
N LEU A 101 7.15 14.06 -8.07
CA LEU A 101 5.94 13.43 -7.55
C LEU A 101 4.92 13.23 -8.67
N GLN A 102 5.15 12.19 -9.47
CA GLN A 102 4.30 11.84 -10.60
C GLN A 102 2.93 11.32 -10.14
N GLY A 103 1.95 11.30 -11.04
CA GLY A 103 0.61 10.74 -10.75
C GLY A 103 0.60 9.25 -10.42
N HIS A 104 1.64 8.53 -10.85
CA HIS A 104 1.99 7.17 -10.49
C HIS A 104 3.49 7.13 -10.19
N PRO A 105 3.99 6.25 -9.31
CA PRO A 105 5.41 6.20 -8.98
C PRO A 105 6.28 5.90 -10.19
N GLU A 106 7.40 6.63 -10.31
CA GLU A 106 8.40 6.41 -11.34
C GLU A 106 9.74 6.04 -10.68
N ARG A 107 10.27 4.87 -11.02
CA ARG A 107 11.55 4.40 -10.51
C ARG A 107 12.66 5.39 -10.83
N GLY A 108 13.44 5.75 -9.81
CA GLY A 108 14.55 6.69 -9.94
C GLY A 108 14.17 8.16 -9.83
N SER A 109 12.87 8.50 -9.75
CA SER A 109 12.44 9.88 -9.51
C SER A 109 12.74 10.33 -8.07
N LEU A 110 12.54 9.43 -7.11
CA LEU A 110 12.80 9.63 -5.68
C LEU A 110 13.44 8.39 -5.06
N ALA A 111 14.23 8.60 -4.00
CA ALA A 111 14.69 7.52 -3.15
C ALA A 111 13.49 6.78 -2.51
N GLY A 112 13.59 5.45 -2.41
CA GLY A 112 12.52 4.61 -1.85
C GLY A 112 11.43 4.22 -2.86
N ILE A 113 11.50 4.66 -4.13
CA ILE A 113 10.62 4.18 -5.20
C ILE A 113 11.33 3.09 -5.99
N GLU A 114 10.88 1.86 -5.82
CA GLU A 114 11.55 0.66 -6.36
C GLU A 114 11.13 0.33 -7.80
N THR A 115 9.92 0.69 -8.18
CA THR A 115 9.35 0.34 -9.49
C THR A 115 8.57 1.51 -10.08
N THR A 116 8.50 1.55 -11.41
CA THR A 116 7.51 2.35 -12.12
C THR A 116 6.19 1.59 -12.12
N SER A 117 5.13 2.24 -11.66
CA SER A 117 3.79 1.68 -11.56
C SER A 117 2.80 2.48 -12.42
N GLY A 118 1.62 1.93 -12.65
CA GLY A 118 0.55 2.56 -13.45
C GLY A 118 -0.34 1.48 -14.05
N PRO A 119 0.17 0.65 -14.99
CA PRO A 119 -0.56 -0.53 -15.45
C PRO A 119 -0.79 -1.49 -14.29
N LEU A 120 -2.06 -1.74 -13.96
CA LEU A 120 -2.44 -2.69 -12.90
C LEU A 120 -2.03 -4.12 -13.28
N GLY A 121 -1.81 -4.95 -12.27
CA GLY A 121 -1.40 -6.34 -12.43
C GLY A 121 0.11 -6.56 -12.65
N CYS A 122 0.88 -5.52 -12.98
CA CYS A 122 2.30 -5.69 -13.31
C CYS A 122 3.23 -5.74 -12.09
N GLY A 123 2.84 -5.11 -10.97
CA GLY A 123 3.72 -4.97 -9.81
C GLY A 123 4.04 -6.30 -9.13
N LEU A 124 3.08 -7.22 -9.04
CA LEU A 124 3.33 -8.53 -8.42
C LEU A 124 4.38 -9.33 -9.21
N SER A 125 4.37 -9.26 -10.55
CA SER A 125 5.38 -9.91 -11.39
C SER A 125 6.77 -9.32 -11.15
N GLN A 126 6.88 -7.99 -11.01
CA GLN A 126 8.13 -7.31 -10.67
C GLN A 126 8.61 -7.70 -9.27
N ALA A 127 7.71 -7.71 -8.28
CA ALA A 127 8.02 -8.13 -6.91
C ALA A 127 8.48 -9.59 -6.86
N ALA A 128 7.84 -10.49 -7.62
CA ALA A 128 8.25 -11.88 -7.71
C ALA A 128 9.64 -12.04 -8.34
N GLY A 129 9.97 -11.25 -9.37
CA GLY A 129 11.31 -11.21 -9.95
C GLY A 129 12.36 -10.72 -8.96
N MET A 130 12.07 -9.68 -8.17
CA MET A 130 12.94 -9.18 -7.10
C MET A 130 13.14 -10.22 -5.99
N ALA A 131 12.05 -10.85 -5.52
CA ALA A 131 12.11 -11.88 -4.50
C ALA A 131 12.93 -13.10 -4.96
N TYR A 132 12.74 -13.50 -6.22
CA TYR A 132 13.54 -14.55 -6.84
C TYR A 132 15.05 -14.19 -6.86
N SER A 133 15.37 -12.97 -7.28
CA SER A 133 16.75 -12.49 -7.31
C SER A 133 17.40 -12.52 -5.93
N LEU A 134 16.68 -12.02 -4.90
CA LEU A 134 17.16 -12.03 -3.52
C LEU A 134 17.39 -13.44 -2.99
N GLN A 135 16.46 -14.36 -3.27
CA GLN A 135 16.50 -15.72 -2.74
C GLN A 135 17.54 -16.61 -3.45
N TYR A 136 17.71 -16.46 -4.76
CA TYR A 136 18.50 -17.40 -5.57
C TYR A 136 19.77 -16.81 -6.18
N LEU A 137 19.87 -15.48 -6.34
CA LEU A 137 21.00 -14.84 -7.00
C LEU A 137 21.78 -13.92 -6.06
N GLY A 138 21.14 -13.34 -5.05
CA GLY A 138 21.73 -12.33 -4.16
C GLY A 138 22.41 -12.87 -2.89
N GLY A 139 22.29 -14.16 -2.60
CA GLY A 139 22.95 -14.81 -1.45
C GLY A 139 22.43 -14.38 -0.05
N ASN A 140 21.46 -13.49 0.05
CA ASN A 140 20.87 -13.04 1.31
C ASN A 140 19.36 -13.28 1.31
N SER A 141 18.92 -14.27 2.07
CA SER A 141 17.53 -14.71 2.18
C SER A 141 16.73 -14.04 3.30
N GLU A 142 17.35 -13.11 4.05
CA GLU A 142 16.66 -12.47 5.20
C GLU A 142 15.84 -11.22 4.81
N ARG A 143 15.97 -10.75 3.56
CA ARG A 143 15.24 -9.59 3.04
C ARG A 143 13.91 -10.00 2.46
N PHE A 144 12.91 -9.18 2.72
CA PHE A 144 11.56 -9.37 2.20
C PHE A 144 11.23 -8.39 1.08
N VAL A 145 10.40 -8.86 0.16
CA VAL A 145 9.74 -8.03 -0.85
C VAL A 145 8.26 -7.96 -0.51
N TYR A 146 7.78 -6.76 -0.24
CA TYR A 146 6.36 -6.48 0.00
C TYR A 146 5.75 -5.91 -1.27
N CYS A 147 4.53 -6.35 -1.61
CA CYS A 147 3.82 -5.86 -2.77
C CYS A 147 2.38 -5.49 -2.40
N SER A 148 2.00 -4.21 -2.50
CA SER A 148 0.61 -3.82 -2.34
C SER A 148 -0.18 -4.03 -3.63
N LEU A 149 -1.41 -4.52 -3.51
CA LEU A 149 -2.35 -4.80 -4.59
C LEU A 149 -3.70 -4.17 -4.25
N GLY A 150 -4.41 -3.66 -5.24
CA GLY A 150 -5.83 -3.35 -5.10
C GLY A 150 -6.69 -4.59 -5.34
N ASP A 151 -7.89 -4.65 -4.75
CA ASP A 151 -8.80 -5.79 -4.98
C ASP A 151 -9.32 -5.84 -6.42
N GLY A 152 -9.73 -4.72 -7.01
CA GLY A 152 -10.09 -4.65 -8.43
C GLY A 152 -8.92 -4.95 -9.38
N GLU A 153 -7.69 -4.74 -8.95
CA GLU A 153 -6.49 -5.13 -9.69
C GLU A 153 -6.36 -6.65 -9.87
N LEU A 154 -6.97 -7.44 -9.00
CA LEU A 154 -6.95 -8.90 -9.08
C LEU A 154 -7.77 -9.47 -10.23
N ASP A 155 -8.52 -8.63 -10.96
CA ASP A 155 -9.16 -9.00 -12.23
C ASP A 155 -8.13 -9.17 -13.37
N GLU A 156 -6.90 -8.64 -13.18
CA GLU A 156 -5.83 -8.78 -14.17
C GLU A 156 -5.20 -10.18 -14.13
N GLY A 157 -5.11 -10.83 -15.30
CA GLY A 157 -4.54 -12.19 -15.43
C GLY A 157 -3.07 -12.29 -14.96
N ASN A 158 -2.29 -11.23 -15.15
CA ASN A 158 -0.89 -11.14 -14.71
C ASN A 158 -0.67 -11.45 -13.23
N ILE A 159 -1.63 -11.11 -12.37
CA ILE A 159 -1.55 -11.39 -10.93
C ILE A 159 -1.46 -12.90 -10.71
N TRP A 160 -2.31 -13.67 -11.39
CA TRP A 160 -2.38 -15.13 -11.23
C TRP A 160 -1.20 -15.84 -11.88
N GLU A 161 -0.67 -15.30 -13.00
CA GLU A 161 0.57 -15.78 -13.60
C GLU A 161 1.76 -15.58 -12.65
N ALA A 162 1.86 -14.39 -12.02
CA ALA A 162 2.88 -14.10 -11.01
C ALA A 162 2.71 -14.98 -9.77
N ALA A 163 1.47 -15.25 -9.35
CA ALA A 163 1.19 -16.14 -8.22
C ALA A 163 1.69 -17.56 -8.48
N MET A 164 1.45 -18.11 -9.68
CA MET A 164 1.98 -19.41 -10.10
C MET A 164 3.51 -19.43 -10.11
N PHE A 165 4.15 -18.39 -10.64
CA PHE A 165 5.60 -18.26 -10.65
C PHE A 165 6.18 -18.23 -9.23
N ALA A 166 5.62 -17.41 -8.35
CA ALA A 166 6.07 -17.29 -6.98
C ALA A 166 5.95 -18.62 -6.22
N LYS A 167 4.85 -19.36 -6.44
CA LYS A 167 4.69 -20.70 -5.86
C LYS A 167 5.64 -21.72 -6.45
N LYS A 168 5.83 -21.71 -7.76
CA LYS A 168 6.79 -22.64 -8.43
C LYS A 168 8.18 -22.56 -7.81
N TYR A 169 8.65 -21.34 -7.52
CA TYR A 169 9.97 -21.10 -6.94
C TYR A 169 9.94 -20.95 -5.41
N ASN A 170 8.79 -21.17 -4.81
CA ASN A 170 8.60 -21.13 -3.35
C ASN A 170 9.21 -19.85 -2.72
N LEU A 171 8.85 -18.69 -3.27
CA LEU A 171 9.37 -17.39 -2.87
C LEU A 171 8.82 -16.98 -1.49
N ALA A 172 9.38 -17.58 -0.43
CA ALA A 172 8.95 -17.38 0.95
C ALA A 172 9.23 -15.95 1.46
N ASN A 173 10.09 -15.22 0.77
CA ASN A 173 10.41 -13.83 1.03
C ASN A 173 9.50 -12.83 0.28
N LEU A 174 8.44 -13.30 -0.41
CA LEU A 174 7.44 -12.45 -1.06
C LEU A 174 6.16 -12.40 -0.22
N ILE A 175 5.78 -11.20 0.19
CA ILE A 175 4.55 -10.92 0.95
C ILE A 175 3.70 -9.94 0.15
N ALA A 176 2.60 -10.41 -0.42
CA ALA A 176 1.59 -9.57 -1.05
C ALA A 176 0.59 -9.07 0.01
N ILE A 177 0.10 -7.83 -0.15
CA ILE A 177 -0.92 -7.26 0.73
C ILE A 177 -2.01 -6.67 -0.16
N VAL A 178 -3.19 -7.27 -0.10
CA VAL A 178 -4.35 -6.83 -0.88
C VAL A 178 -5.14 -5.82 -0.06
N ASP A 179 -5.33 -4.63 -0.61
CA ASP A 179 -6.30 -3.67 -0.10
C ASP A 179 -7.71 -4.10 -0.54
N ARG A 180 -8.40 -4.82 0.35
CA ARG A 180 -9.77 -5.30 0.12
C ARG A 180 -10.77 -4.25 0.57
N ASN A 181 -10.86 -3.17 -0.20
CA ASN A 181 -11.74 -2.03 0.09
C ASN A 181 -13.11 -2.11 -0.61
N ASN A 182 -13.31 -3.09 -1.48
CA ASN A 182 -14.55 -3.39 -2.19
C ASN A 182 -15.01 -2.31 -3.18
N ILE A 183 -14.14 -1.38 -3.60
CA ILE A 183 -14.49 -0.37 -4.61
C ILE A 183 -13.49 -0.34 -5.75
N GLN A 184 -13.96 -0.01 -6.94
CA GLN A 184 -13.17 0.36 -8.11
C GLN A 184 -13.87 1.49 -8.88
N ILE A 185 -13.23 2.02 -9.95
CA ILE A 185 -13.78 3.15 -10.72
C ILE A 185 -15.23 2.91 -11.16
N GLY A 186 -15.56 1.69 -11.58
CA GLY A 186 -16.86 1.33 -12.11
C GLY A 186 -17.97 1.10 -11.07
N GLY A 187 -17.61 1.01 -9.78
CA GLY A 187 -18.56 0.68 -8.71
C GLY A 187 -17.98 -0.23 -7.63
N ASP A 188 -18.87 -0.94 -6.94
CA ASP A 188 -18.47 -1.96 -5.97
C ASP A 188 -17.81 -3.15 -6.69
N THR A 189 -16.66 -3.62 -6.20
CA THR A 189 -15.88 -4.71 -6.82
C THR A 189 -16.73 -5.96 -7.08
N GLU A 190 -17.55 -6.38 -6.11
CA GLU A 190 -18.41 -7.56 -6.26
C GLU A 190 -19.58 -7.38 -7.25
N LYS A 191 -19.90 -6.15 -7.65
CA LYS A 191 -20.90 -5.87 -8.68
C LYS A 191 -20.28 -5.73 -10.06
N VAL A 192 -19.03 -5.27 -10.14
CA VAL A 192 -18.34 -5.07 -11.43
C VAL A 192 -17.76 -6.37 -11.91
N MET A 193 -16.90 -7.02 -11.11
CA MET A 193 -16.30 -8.33 -11.38
C MET A 193 -16.06 -9.05 -10.05
N PRO A 194 -16.92 -9.99 -9.65
CA PRO A 194 -16.86 -10.64 -8.35
C PRO A 194 -15.59 -11.44 -8.12
N LEU A 195 -14.89 -11.14 -7.02
CA LEU A 195 -13.71 -11.90 -6.61
C LEU A 195 -14.06 -13.20 -5.86
N GLY A 196 -15.27 -13.27 -5.25
CA GLY A 196 -15.71 -14.42 -4.47
C GLY A 196 -14.82 -14.67 -3.25
N ASP A 197 -14.62 -15.94 -2.87
CA ASP A 197 -13.69 -16.28 -1.78
C ASP A 197 -12.25 -16.06 -2.22
N LEU A 198 -11.73 -14.89 -1.86
CA LEU A 198 -10.39 -14.47 -2.29
C LEU A 198 -9.29 -15.27 -1.58
N ALA A 199 -9.48 -15.60 -0.31
CA ALA A 199 -8.49 -16.38 0.44
C ALA A 199 -8.35 -17.77 -0.15
N ASP A 200 -9.45 -18.44 -0.51
CA ASP A 200 -9.41 -19.74 -1.12
C ASP A 200 -8.82 -19.72 -2.54
N LYS A 201 -9.05 -18.65 -3.30
CA LYS A 201 -8.36 -18.45 -4.58
C LYS A 201 -6.83 -18.45 -4.39
N TRP A 202 -6.30 -17.64 -3.50
CA TRP A 202 -4.87 -17.59 -3.22
C TRP A 202 -4.32 -18.90 -2.69
N ARG A 203 -5.07 -19.59 -1.80
CA ARG A 203 -4.70 -20.94 -1.32
C ARG A 203 -4.63 -21.97 -2.45
N SER A 204 -5.53 -21.88 -3.44
CA SER A 204 -5.52 -22.78 -4.61
C SER A 204 -4.28 -22.60 -5.48
N PHE A 205 -3.70 -21.38 -5.50
CA PHE A 205 -2.39 -21.11 -6.10
C PHE A 205 -1.21 -21.49 -5.19
N GLY A 206 -1.46 -22.03 -4.00
CA GLY A 206 -0.45 -22.53 -3.06
C GLY A 206 0.20 -21.46 -2.21
N TRP A 207 -0.46 -20.30 -2.01
CA TRP A 207 -0.01 -19.24 -1.12
C TRP A 207 -0.55 -19.43 0.30
N ASP A 208 0.21 -18.94 1.31
CA ASP A 208 -0.30 -18.79 2.68
C ASP A 208 -1.17 -17.52 2.73
N ALA A 209 -2.50 -17.69 2.78
CA ALA A 209 -3.45 -16.60 2.76
C ALA A 209 -4.01 -16.33 4.15
N GLN A 210 -3.97 -15.06 4.55
CA GLN A 210 -4.52 -14.54 5.79
C GLN A 210 -5.51 -13.41 5.50
N GLU A 211 -6.61 -13.35 6.26
CA GLU A 211 -7.55 -12.24 6.23
C GLU A 211 -7.49 -11.49 7.55
N ILE A 212 -7.50 -10.15 7.50
CA ILE A 212 -7.41 -9.30 8.68
C ILE A 212 -8.29 -8.05 8.55
N ASP A 213 -8.62 -7.45 9.67
CA ASP A 213 -9.02 -6.04 9.71
C ASP A 213 -7.81 -5.16 9.39
N GLY A 214 -7.87 -4.45 8.25
CA GLY A 214 -6.82 -3.56 7.76
C GLY A 214 -6.67 -2.27 8.58
N HIS A 215 -7.51 -2.06 9.60
CA HIS A 215 -7.44 -0.92 10.51
C HIS A 215 -6.95 -1.32 11.93
N ASP A 216 -6.87 -2.63 12.24
CA ASP A 216 -6.24 -3.11 13.47
C ASP A 216 -4.72 -3.24 13.28
N HIS A 217 -3.96 -2.22 13.71
CA HIS A 217 -2.50 -2.22 13.66
C HIS A 217 -1.88 -3.47 14.28
N SER A 218 -2.49 -4.00 15.34
CA SER A 218 -2.02 -5.23 15.99
C SER A 218 -2.25 -6.46 15.11
N ALA A 219 -3.37 -6.52 14.41
CA ALA A 219 -3.65 -7.61 13.46
C ALA A 219 -2.70 -7.54 12.25
N ILE A 220 -2.44 -6.34 11.72
CA ILE A 220 -1.49 -6.13 10.61
C ILE A 220 -0.09 -6.63 11.01
N ILE A 221 0.40 -6.22 12.18
CA ILE A 221 1.73 -6.66 12.67
C ILE A 221 1.77 -8.17 12.83
N ARG A 222 0.78 -8.78 13.50
CA ARG A 222 0.74 -10.25 13.67
C ARG A 222 0.71 -10.99 12.33
N ALA A 223 -0.03 -10.48 11.35
CA ALA A 223 -0.11 -11.09 10.03
C ALA A 223 1.23 -11.04 9.28
N ILE A 224 1.93 -9.90 9.33
CA ILE A 224 3.26 -9.74 8.74
C ILE A 224 4.28 -10.65 9.45
N ASP A 225 4.28 -10.69 10.77
CA ASP A 225 5.18 -11.55 11.55
C ASP A 225 4.96 -13.05 11.24
N LYS A 226 3.70 -13.43 11.00
CA LYS A 226 3.37 -14.79 10.58
C LYS A 226 3.84 -15.04 9.16
N ALA A 227 3.61 -14.10 8.23
CA ALA A 227 4.06 -14.19 6.84
C ALA A 227 5.57 -14.33 6.73
N LYS A 228 6.35 -13.57 7.53
CA LYS A 228 7.83 -13.69 7.59
C LYS A 228 8.33 -15.06 8.04
N LYS A 229 7.51 -15.85 8.73
CA LYS A 229 7.85 -17.21 9.17
C LYS A 229 7.34 -18.31 8.22
N SER A 230 6.59 -17.93 7.22
CA SER A 230 6.08 -18.86 6.21
C SER A 230 7.22 -19.46 5.38
N ARG A 231 7.00 -20.68 4.88
CA ARG A 231 7.93 -21.34 3.96
C ARG A 231 7.48 -21.26 2.50
N GLN A 232 6.48 -20.47 2.22
CA GLN A 232 5.89 -20.26 0.90
C GLN A 232 5.48 -18.81 0.75
N PRO A 233 5.22 -18.31 -0.47
CA PRO A 233 4.77 -16.94 -0.65
C PRO A 233 3.48 -16.69 0.15
N SER A 234 3.35 -15.50 0.72
CA SER A 234 2.24 -15.14 1.60
C SER A 234 1.42 -13.99 1.05
N VAL A 235 0.11 -14.05 1.25
CA VAL A 235 -0.80 -12.94 0.97
C VAL A 235 -1.61 -12.57 2.21
N ILE A 236 -1.67 -11.28 2.49
CA ILE A 236 -2.48 -10.68 3.55
C ILE A 236 -3.62 -9.91 2.88
N ILE A 237 -4.84 -10.37 3.04
CA ILE A 237 -6.05 -9.69 2.56
C ILE A 237 -6.50 -8.78 3.68
N ALA A 238 -6.24 -7.49 3.53
CA ALA A 238 -6.57 -6.46 4.50
C ALA A 238 -7.93 -5.84 4.14
N HIS A 239 -8.96 -6.14 4.92
CA HIS A 239 -10.27 -5.52 4.78
C HIS A 239 -10.19 -4.09 5.27
N THR A 240 -10.33 -3.12 4.37
CA THR A 240 -10.23 -1.69 4.67
C THR A 240 -11.52 -0.95 4.34
N ILE A 241 -11.68 0.22 4.93
CA ILE A 241 -12.75 1.16 4.62
C ILE A 241 -12.19 2.20 3.66
N PRO A 242 -12.66 2.26 2.40
CA PRO A 242 -12.24 3.30 1.49
C PRO A 242 -12.70 4.66 2.02
N GLY A 243 -11.84 5.68 1.98
CA GLY A 243 -12.16 7.00 2.53
C GLY A 243 -12.06 7.11 4.06
N ARG A 244 -11.40 6.16 4.73
CA ARG A 244 -11.33 6.03 6.20
C ARG A 244 -11.03 7.33 6.92
N GLY A 245 -11.93 7.69 7.87
CA GLY A 245 -11.83 8.88 8.70
C GLY A 245 -12.46 10.14 8.10
N VAL A 246 -13.10 10.03 6.92
CA VAL A 246 -13.82 11.12 6.26
C VAL A 246 -15.23 10.65 5.88
N ASP A 247 -16.24 11.07 6.64
CA ASP A 247 -17.62 10.57 6.59
C ASP A 247 -18.25 10.56 5.19
N PHE A 248 -17.99 11.59 4.39
CA PHE A 248 -18.55 11.73 3.05
C PHE A 248 -17.72 10.99 1.96
N MET A 249 -16.62 10.35 2.34
CA MET A 249 -15.80 9.53 1.44
C MET A 249 -15.90 8.03 1.75
N GLU A 250 -16.21 7.68 3.01
CA GLU A 250 -16.29 6.26 3.41
C GLU A 250 -17.34 5.51 2.60
N TYR A 251 -16.94 4.33 2.09
CA TYR A 251 -17.75 3.39 1.30
C TYR A 251 -18.30 3.95 -0.03
N ASP A 252 -17.91 5.14 -0.45
CA ASP A 252 -18.39 5.73 -1.70
C ASP A 252 -17.36 5.57 -2.82
N TYR A 253 -17.63 4.67 -3.76
CA TYR A 253 -16.76 4.37 -4.90
C TYR A 253 -16.47 5.60 -5.78
N ARG A 254 -17.34 6.63 -5.77
CA ARG A 254 -17.13 7.87 -6.53
C ARG A 254 -15.87 8.61 -6.10
N TRP A 255 -15.38 8.34 -4.88
CA TRP A 255 -14.12 8.85 -4.36
C TRP A 255 -12.89 8.01 -4.75
N HIS A 256 -13.09 6.88 -5.46
CA HIS A 256 -11.97 6.08 -5.92
C HIS A 256 -10.97 6.91 -6.72
N GLY A 257 -11.41 7.58 -7.80
CA GLY A 257 -10.56 8.38 -8.70
C GLY A 257 -10.82 9.90 -8.61
N LYS A 258 -11.27 10.40 -7.46
CA LYS A 258 -11.58 11.81 -7.23
C LYS A 258 -10.65 12.41 -6.18
N SER A 259 -10.15 13.63 -6.43
CA SER A 259 -9.50 14.49 -5.44
C SER A 259 -10.52 15.42 -4.78
N PRO A 260 -10.34 15.80 -3.49
CA PRO A 260 -11.20 16.81 -2.86
C PRO A 260 -10.89 18.20 -3.43
N ASN A 261 -11.92 19.03 -3.56
CA ASN A 261 -11.75 20.47 -3.73
C ASN A 261 -11.33 21.12 -2.40
N VAL A 262 -11.09 22.44 -2.38
CA VAL A 262 -10.60 23.16 -1.19
C VAL A 262 -11.56 23.01 0.00
N GLU A 263 -12.85 23.19 -0.21
CA GLU A 263 -13.88 23.10 0.83
C GLU A 263 -14.05 21.67 1.36
N GLU A 264 -14.06 20.68 0.45
CA GLU A 264 -14.06 19.26 0.80
C GLU A 264 -12.80 18.86 1.59
N ALA A 265 -11.64 19.41 1.22
CA ALA A 265 -10.38 19.17 1.91
C ALA A 265 -10.34 19.77 3.33
N GLU A 266 -10.81 21.00 3.51
CA GLU A 266 -10.91 21.63 4.83
C GLU A 266 -11.80 20.81 5.76
N ARG A 267 -12.96 20.37 5.27
CA ARG A 267 -13.87 19.51 6.02
C ARG A 267 -13.22 18.17 6.38
N ALA A 268 -12.55 17.50 5.42
CA ALA A 268 -11.87 16.24 5.66
C ALA A 268 -10.75 16.38 6.70
N LEU A 269 -9.93 17.43 6.61
CA LEU A 269 -8.85 17.71 7.57
C LEU A 269 -9.37 18.00 8.98
N SER A 270 -10.54 18.65 9.12
CA SER A 270 -11.21 18.83 10.42
C SER A 270 -11.56 17.49 11.04
N GLN A 271 -12.26 16.62 10.31
CA GLN A 271 -12.66 15.30 10.78
C GLN A 271 -11.46 14.43 11.16
N LEU A 272 -10.42 14.42 10.31
CA LEU A 272 -9.16 13.72 10.59
C LEU A 272 -8.41 14.31 11.80
N SER A 273 -8.73 15.51 12.26
CA SER A 273 -8.12 16.11 13.45
C SER A 273 -8.88 15.78 14.73
N GLU A 274 -10.20 15.62 14.65
CA GLU A 274 -11.08 15.30 15.75
C GLU A 274 -11.07 13.80 16.11
N GLY A 275 -10.96 12.91 15.12
CA GLY A 275 -10.96 11.46 15.30
C GLY A 275 -9.65 10.88 15.88
N GLY A 276 -8.70 11.68 16.32
CA GLY A 276 -7.42 11.26 16.89
C GLY A 276 -7.45 10.92 18.39
N GLY A 277 -8.63 10.80 18.98
CA GLY A 277 -8.82 10.57 20.42
C GLY A 277 -9.43 9.21 20.80
N GLU A 278 -9.73 8.31 19.85
CA GLU A 278 -10.27 6.99 20.15
C GLU A 278 -9.30 5.84 19.86
#